data_e7cbf6c4750efd594a912077b5b84b54
#
_entry.id   e7cbf6c4750efd594a912077b5b84b54
#
_cell.length_a   1.000
_cell.length_b   1.000
_cell.length_c   1.000
_cell.angle_alpha   90.00
_cell.angle_beta   90.00
_cell.angle_gamma   90.00
#
_symmetry.space_group_name_H-M   'P 1'
#
loop_
_entity.id
_entity.type
_entity.pdbx_description
1 polymer ?
#
loop_
_entity_poly.entity_id
_entity_poly.type
_entity_poly.pdbx_seq_one_letter_code
_entity_poly.pdbx_strand_id
1 'polypeptide(L)'
;MANTKLSAKRRLKMDTHIRRLLIIMVCWFIFMGIMKGRKFYSVVNFQTMFAQFPEFGLMSLGVMVCMISSGIDLSTVGVANMTSITMALLMRRIANGGSDLSPAWVLPIFTLALLIGAAAGLLNGVLIAKLKIPPILATLGTGELFSGIGIVLTGGSAISDFPATYAYLINNRIAGIPVQFLIFAVGAAILWFLLSRTTYGKKLTLLGSSENVARFSGLNVDWILVKTYLISGIYAAAGGMIMLANYNSARADYGSNYTLQCILIVVLGGVSPNGGKGKIGGVLLSIFLVRALETGLNRFPQISSYYISLVWGAVLLLVMVLDYLNEHKRIKA
;
A
#
# COMPACT_ATOMS: atom_id res chain seq x y z
N MET A 1 -15.72 -50.35 23.57
CA MET A 1 -14.36 -49.85 23.36
C MET A 1 -14.11 -49.80 21.88
N ALA A 2 -14.30 -48.66 21.27
CA ALA A 2 -13.96 -48.43 19.86
C ALA A 2 -13.20 -47.11 19.78
N ASN A 3 -11.91 -47.22 19.60
CA ASN A 3 -10.93 -46.13 19.56
C ASN A 3 -11.07 -45.36 18.28
N THR A 4 -11.69 -44.20 18.30
CA THR A 4 -11.73 -43.26 17.19
C THR A 4 -10.45 -42.45 17.17
N LYS A 5 -9.42 -42.94 16.51
CA LYS A 5 -8.28 -42.16 16.09
C LYS A 5 -8.67 -41.27 14.91
N LEU A 6 -9.29 -40.16 15.17
CA LEU A 6 -9.38 -39.04 14.20
C LEU A 6 -8.04 -38.32 14.17
N SER A 7 -7.13 -38.86 13.39
CA SER A 7 -5.87 -38.23 13.02
C SER A 7 -6.14 -36.95 12.23
N ALA A 8 -5.98 -35.84 12.91
CA ALA A 8 -6.08 -34.49 12.34
C ALA A 8 -4.88 -34.22 11.42
N LYS A 9 -4.83 -34.80 10.23
CA LYS A 9 -4.09 -34.27 9.10
C LYS A 9 -4.88 -33.08 8.53
N ARG A 10 -4.90 -31.94 9.24
CA ARG A 10 -5.22 -30.64 8.67
C ARG A 10 -4.11 -30.35 7.65
N ARG A 11 -4.22 -30.89 6.42
CA ARG A 11 -3.46 -30.39 5.29
C ARG A 11 -3.78 -28.90 5.21
N LEU A 12 -2.80 -28.02 5.47
CA LEU A 12 -2.85 -26.61 5.15
C LEU A 12 -3.15 -26.51 3.65
N LYS A 13 -4.42 -26.50 3.27
CA LYS A 13 -4.83 -26.19 1.90
C LYS A 13 -4.46 -24.73 1.68
N MET A 14 -3.33 -24.53 1.05
CA MET A 14 -2.88 -23.23 0.61
C MET A 14 -3.99 -22.61 -0.25
N ASP A 15 -4.32 -21.35 0.04
CA ASP A 15 -5.35 -20.61 -0.68
C ASP A 15 -5.05 -20.61 -2.19
N THR A 16 -6.07 -20.82 -3.01
CA THR A 16 -5.89 -20.93 -4.47
C THR A 16 -5.26 -19.67 -5.07
N HIS A 17 -5.57 -18.48 -4.52
CA HIS A 17 -4.94 -17.23 -4.94
C HIS A 17 -3.45 -17.20 -4.62
N ILE A 18 -3.06 -17.52 -3.39
CA ILE A 18 -1.65 -17.55 -2.97
C ILE A 18 -0.86 -18.55 -3.83
N ARG A 19 -1.44 -19.72 -4.12
CA ARG A 19 -0.80 -20.73 -4.98
C ARG A 19 -0.56 -20.21 -6.40
N ARG A 20 -1.54 -19.52 -7.00
CA ARG A 20 -1.41 -18.91 -8.33
C ARG A 20 -0.31 -17.85 -8.34
N LEU A 21 -0.28 -16.95 -7.35
CA LEU A 21 0.75 -15.92 -7.22
C LEU A 21 2.15 -16.52 -7.10
N LEU A 22 2.31 -17.58 -6.29
CA LEU A 22 3.58 -18.28 -6.15
C LEU A 22 4.03 -18.90 -7.47
N ILE A 23 3.12 -19.52 -8.23
CA ILE A 23 3.43 -20.09 -9.54
C ILE A 23 3.91 -18.97 -10.49
N ILE A 24 3.19 -17.88 -10.59
CA ILE A 24 3.55 -16.73 -11.44
C ILE A 24 4.92 -16.18 -11.02
N MET A 25 5.16 -16.04 -9.71
CA MET A 25 6.43 -15.57 -9.18
C MET A 25 7.58 -16.50 -9.54
N VAL A 26 7.42 -17.81 -9.34
CA VAL A 26 8.45 -18.80 -9.70
C VAL A 26 8.72 -18.78 -11.21
N CYS A 27 7.68 -18.77 -12.05
CA CYS A 27 7.84 -18.67 -13.50
C CYS A 27 8.59 -17.40 -13.90
N TRP A 28 8.27 -16.25 -13.27
CA TRP A 28 8.96 -15.00 -13.53
C TRP A 28 10.43 -15.04 -13.14
N PHE A 29 10.73 -15.59 -11.96
CA PHE A 29 12.12 -15.74 -11.52
C PHE A 29 12.91 -16.66 -12.46
N ILE A 30 12.36 -17.81 -12.87
CA ILE A 30 13.00 -18.70 -13.83
C ILE A 30 13.25 -17.96 -15.16
N PHE A 31 12.23 -17.26 -15.68
CA PHE A 31 12.35 -16.49 -16.91
C PHE A 31 13.48 -15.45 -16.82
N MET A 32 13.52 -14.67 -15.74
CA MET A 32 14.56 -13.65 -15.52
C MET A 32 15.95 -14.28 -15.30
N GLY A 33 16.01 -15.47 -14.73
CA GLY A 33 17.24 -16.26 -14.61
C GLY A 33 17.84 -16.62 -15.96
N ILE A 34 17.00 -17.07 -16.88
CA ILE A 34 17.42 -17.42 -18.25
C ILE A 34 17.83 -16.16 -19.04
N MET A 35 17.03 -15.09 -18.97
CA MET A 35 17.20 -13.90 -19.81
C MET A 35 18.29 -12.94 -19.30
N LYS A 36 18.41 -12.74 -17.99
CA LYS A 36 19.27 -11.71 -17.37
C LYS A 36 20.23 -12.25 -16.30
N GLY A 37 20.13 -13.50 -15.90
CA GLY A 37 21.04 -14.23 -15.05
C GLY A 37 21.63 -13.44 -13.88
N ARG A 38 22.96 -13.28 -13.85
CA ARG A 38 23.69 -12.58 -12.76
C ARG A 38 23.21 -11.16 -12.49
N LYS A 39 22.75 -10.41 -13.51
CA LYS A 39 22.30 -9.02 -13.34
C LYS A 39 21.00 -8.92 -12.54
N PHE A 40 20.10 -9.89 -12.71
CA PHE A 40 18.86 -9.93 -11.96
C PHE A 40 19.07 -10.50 -10.55
N TYR A 41 19.86 -11.55 -10.40
CA TYR A 41 20.10 -12.23 -9.12
C TYR A 41 21.20 -11.61 -8.26
N SER A 42 21.69 -10.40 -8.58
CA SER A 42 22.69 -9.73 -7.73
C SER A 42 22.09 -9.30 -6.39
N VAL A 43 22.88 -9.41 -5.31
CA VAL A 43 22.49 -8.95 -3.97
C VAL A 43 22.05 -7.49 -3.98
N VAL A 44 22.77 -6.66 -4.73
CA VAL A 44 22.46 -5.23 -4.90
C VAL A 44 21.06 -5.02 -5.49
N ASN A 45 20.66 -5.85 -6.49
CA ASN A 45 19.34 -5.76 -7.09
C ASN A 45 18.22 -6.06 -6.07
N PHE A 46 18.37 -7.12 -5.28
CA PHE A 46 17.41 -7.45 -4.23
C PHE A 46 17.36 -6.36 -3.15
N GLN A 47 18.50 -5.85 -2.72
CA GLN A 47 18.56 -4.75 -1.76
C GLN A 47 17.85 -3.50 -2.28
N THR A 48 18.01 -3.17 -3.57
CA THR A 48 17.31 -2.06 -4.21
C THR A 48 15.80 -2.32 -4.27
N MET A 49 15.38 -3.55 -4.61
CA MET A 49 13.97 -3.93 -4.58
C MET A 49 13.38 -3.74 -3.18
N PHE A 50 14.07 -4.24 -2.14
CA PHE A 50 13.65 -4.12 -0.75
C PHE A 50 13.65 -2.67 -0.22
N ALA A 51 14.42 -1.77 -0.80
CA ALA A 51 14.40 -0.34 -0.49
C ALA A 51 13.22 0.40 -1.16
N GLN A 52 12.83 -0.02 -2.35
CA GLN A 52 11.89 0.73 -3.18
C GLN A 52 10.42 0.31 -3.02
N PHE A 53 10.12 -1.00 -2.86
CA PHE A 53 8.72 -1.41 -2.78
C PHE A 53 7.98 -0.96 -1.49
N PRO A 54 8.61 -0.64 -0.37
CA PRO A 54 7.92 -0.19 0.83
C PRO A 54 7.05 1.04 0.65
N GLU A 55 7.40 1.96 -0.25
CA GLU A 55 6.62 3.19 -0.51
C GLU A 55 5.19 2.87 -0.97
N PHE A 56 5.03 2.20 -2.11
CA PHE A 56 3.70 1.80 -2.59
C PHE A 56 3.15 0.58 -1.83
N GLY A 57 4.01 -0.21 -1.21
CA GLY A 57 3.61 -1.34 -0.38
C GLY A 57 2.80 -0.92 0.83
N LEU A 58 3.23 0.11 1.57
CA LEU A 58 2.46 0.67 2.68
C LEU A 58 1.13 1.27 2.20
N MET A 59 1.14 2.05 1.10
CA MET A 59 -0.09 2.58 0.51
C MET A 59 -1.06 1.44 0.14
N SER A 60 -0.56 0.35 -0.45
CA SER A 60 -1.37 -0.82 -0.78
C SER A 60 -2.01 -1.48 0.45
N LEU A 61 -1.28 -1.52 1.59
CA LEU A 61 -1.84 -2.03 2.84
C LEU A 61 -2.97 -1.13 3.37
N GLY A 62 -2.87 0.19 3.20
CA GLY A 62 -3.94 1.14 3.49
C GLY A 62 -5.18 0.88 2.61
N VAL A 63 -4.99 0.82 1.29
CA VAL A 63 -6.05 0.52 0.31
C VAL A 63 -6.71 -0.83 0.60
N MET A 64 -5.93 -1.84 1.00
CA MET A 64 -6.44 -3.16 1.38
C MET A 64 -7.51 -3.06 2.48
N VAL A 65 -7.27 -2.28 3.52
CA VAL A 65 -8.22 -2.15 4.65
C VAL A 65 -9.53 -1.54 4.17
N CYS A 66 -9.45 -0.49 3.34
CA CYS A 66 -10.63 0.14 2.73
C CYS A 66 -11.37 -0.83 1.83
N MET A 67 -10.67 -1.60 0.99
CA MET A 67 -11.29 -2.55 0.08
C MET A 67 -11.99 -3.70 0.82
N ILE A 68 -11.45 -4.17 1.95
CA ILE A 68 -12.14 -5.17 2.79
C ILE A 68 -13.49 -4.62 3.30
N SER A 69 -13.62 -3.31 3.55
CA SER A 69 -14.90 -2.67 3.95
C SER A 69 -15.86 -2.39 2.78
N SER A 70 -15.57 -2.87 1.57
CA SER A 70 -16.33 -2.56 0.34
C SER A 70 -16.17 -1.10 -0.12
N GLY A 71 -15.10 -0.41 0.29
CA GLY A 71 -14.74 0.93 -0.16
C GLY A 71 -13.38 0.93 -0.86
N ILE A 72 -13.10 1.98 -1.61
CA ILE A 72 -11.80 2.20 -2.24
C ILE A 72 -11.28 3.57 -1.81
N ASP A 73 -10.02 3.63 -1.39
CA ASP A 73 -9.35 4.89 -1.08
C ASP A 73 -8.46 5.32 -2.24
N LEU A 74 -8.93 6.33 -2.98
CA LEU A 74 -8.19 6.94 -4.09
C LEU A 74 -7.34 8.13 -3.66
N SER A 75 -7.46 8.57 -2.40
CA SER A 75 -6.73 9.72 -1.86
C SER A 75 -5.29 9.40 -1.42
N THR A 76 -4.92 8.13 -1.37
CA THR A 76 -3.65 7.65 -0.79
C THR A 76 -2.43 8.38 -1.34
N VAL A 77 -2.33 8.60 -2.65
CA VAL A 77 -1.19 9.32 -3.26
C VAL A 77 -1.23 10.81 -2.95
N GLY A 78 -2.41 11.43 -2.98
CA GLY A 78 -2.58 12.84 -2.58
C GLY A 78 -2.16 13.08 -1.13
N VAL A 79 -2.57 12.20 -0.21
CA VAL A 79 -2.16 12.24 1.21
C VAL A 79 -0.66 12.04 1.35
N ALA A 80 -0.08 11.08 0.64
CA ALA A 80 1.36 10.80 0.68
C ALA A 80 2.18 12.00 0.20
N ASN A 81 1.79 12.62 -0.92
CA ASN A 81 2.48 13.78 -1.48
C ASN A 81 2.32 15.03 -0.59
N MET A 82 1.10 15.33 -0.12
CA MET A 82 0.86 16.44 0.79
C MET A 82 1.70 16.28 2.06
N THR A 83 1.75 15.08 2.62
CA THR A 83 2.51 14.79 3.84
C THR A 83 4.01 14.94 3.59
N SER A 84 4.56 14.39 2.50
CA SER A 84 5.98 14.48 2.16
C SER A 84 6.41 15.93 1.91
N ILE A 85 5.60 16.73 1.20
CA ILE A 85 5.84 18.16 0.97
C ILE A 85 5.85 18.94 2.28
N THR A 86 4.84 18.73 3.13
CA THR A 86 4.75 19.42 4.42
C THR A 86 5.97 19.09 5.30
N MET A 87 6.41 17.84 5.31
CA MET A 87 7.59 17.43 6.08
C MET A 87 8.89 17.97 5.49
N ALA A 88 9.04 18.00 4.17
CA ALA A 88 10.20 18.60 3.51
C ALA A 88 10.33 20.10 3.85
N LEU A 89 9.23 20.83 3.78
CA LEU A 89 9.17 22.27 4.19
C LEU A 89 9.49 22.45 5.67
N LEU A 90 8.98 21.58 6.53
CA LEU A 90 9.25 21.63 7.97
C LEU A 90 10.73 21.37 8.27
N MET A 91 11.34 20.33 7.65
CA MET A 91 12.75 20.03 7.80
C MET A 91 13.62 21.20 7.35
N ARG A 92 13.31 21.80 6.19
CA ARG A 92 13.99 22.99 5.69
C ARG A 92 13.90 24.16 6.68
N ARG A 93 12.73 24.36 7.30
CA ARG A 93 12.52 25.43 8.28
C ARG A 93 13.29 25.20 9.58
N ILE A 94 13.29 23.96 10.11
CA ILE A 94 14.02 23.58 11.33
C ILE A 94 15.54 23.73 11.12
N ALA A 95 16.04 23.38 9.95
CA ALA A 95 17.44 23.53 9.60
C ALA A 95 17.86 24.98 9.27
N ASN A 96 16.95 25.97 9.32
CA ASN A 96 17.22 27.36 8.95
C ASN A 96 17.89 27.52 7.57
N GLY A 97 17.53 26.67 6.61
CA GLY A 97 18.18 26.61 5.29
C GLY A 97 19.57 25.99 5.29
N GLY A 98 20.02 25.43 6.42
CA GLY A 98 21.27 24.66 6.51
C GLY A 98 21.13 23.23 5.97
N SER A 99 22.28 22.59 5.71
CA SER A 99 22.33 21.19 5.22
C SER A 99 22.08 20.16 6.30
N ASP A 100 22.15 20.51 7.58
CA ASP A 100 22.19 19.56 8.68
C ASP A 100 20.97 19.64 9.58
N LEU A 101 20.33 18.50 9.74
CA LEU A 101 19.25 18.25 10.69
C LEU A 101 19.76 17.25 11.73
N SER A 102 19.62 17.58 13.02
CA SER A 102 19.96 16.58 14.05
C SER A 102 19.12 15.30 13.84
N PRO A 103 19.74 14.11 13.89
CA PRO A 103 19.03 12.82 13.76
C PRO A 103 17.87 12.67 14.74
N ALA A 104 17.89 13.35 15.89
CA ALA A 104 16.82 13.36 16.89
C ALA A 104 15.48 13.88 16.34
N TRP A 105 15.50 14.73 15.30
CA TRP A 105 14.28 15.27 14.68
C TRP A 105 13.58 14.29 13.73
N VAL A 106 14.25 13.24 13.27
CA VAL A 106 13.68 12.31 12.29
C VAL A 106 12.45 11.60 12.84
N LEU A 107 12.51 11.11 14.09
CA LEU A 107 11.38 10.43 14.71
C LEU A 107 10.19 11.37 14.98
N PRO A 108 10.33 12.58 15.56
CA PRO A 108 9.25 13.56 15.67
C PRO A 108 8.61 13.93 14.32
N ILE A 109 9.43 14.16 13.27
CA ILE A 109 8.96 14.49 11.93
C ILE A 109 8.15 13.33 11.34
N PHE A 110 8.64 12.10 11.46
CA PHE A 110 7.92 10.92 11.00
C PHE A 110 6.59 10.75 11.75
N THR A 111 6.60 10.94 13.07
CA THR A 111 5.37 10.87 13.89
C THR A 111 4.35 11.93 13.48
N LEU A 112 4.79 13.18 13.26
CA LEU A 112 3.93 14.26 12.79
C LEU A 112 3.34 13.95 11.41
N ALA A 113 4.13 13.37 10.51
CA ALA A 113 3.66 12.90 9.21
C ALA A 113 2.51 11.89 9.35
N LEU A 114 2.64 10.92 10.25
CA LEU A 114 1.57 9.94 10.53
C LEU A 114 0.33 10.60 11.10
N LEU A 115 0.46 11.63 11.94
CA LEU A 115 -0.67 12.39 12.49
C LEU A 115 -1.40 13.18 11.39
N ILE A 116 -0.69 13.78 10.44
CA ILE A 116 -1.30 14.46 9.28
C ILE A 116 -2.03 13.43 8.41
N GLY A 117 -1.43 12.28 8.14
CA GLY A 117 -2.10 11.19 7.44
C GLY A 117 -3.33 10.67 8.16
N ALA A 118 -3.27 10.56 9.50
CA ALA A 118 -4.42 10.20 10.32
C ALA A 118 -5.55 11.23 10.21
N ALA A 119 -5.23 12.53 10.23
CA ALA A 119 -6.20 13.60 10.07
C ALA A 119 -6.87 13.58 8.68
N ALA A 120 -6.08 13.36 7.61
CA ALA A 120 -6.59 13.20 6.26
C ALA A 120 -7.50 11.98 6.13
N GLY A 121 -7.08 10.84 6.68
CA GLY A 121 -7.90 9.63 6.72
C GLY A 121 -9.16 9.78 7.58
N LEU A 122 -9.07 10.52 8.69
CA LEU A 122 -10.23 10.86 9.53
C LEU A 122 -11.25 11.69 8.74
N LEU A 123 -10.80 12.68 7.97
CA LEU A 123 -11.66 13.47 7.09
C LEU A 123 -12.42 12.55 6.11
N ASN A 124 -11.73 11.67 5.40
CA ASN A 124 -12.36 10.67 4.52
C ASN A 124 -13.37 9.80 5.27
N GLY A 125 -12.96 9.29 6.42
CA GLY A 125 -13.82 8.45 7.26
C GLY A 125 -15.10 9.16 7.71
N VAL A 126 -15.03 10.43 8.05
CA VAL A 126 -16.20 11.25 8.43
C VAL A 126 -17.11 11.51 7.23
N LEU A 127 -16.55 11.90 6.07
CA LEU A 127 -17.32 12.12 4.82
C LEU A 127 -18.10 10.87 4.43
N ILE A 128 -17.47 9.69 4.51
CA ILE A 128 -18.08 8.43 4.11
C ILE A 128 -19.06 7.92 5.18
N ALA A 129 -18.65 7.90 6.45
CA ALA A 129 -19.44 7.29 7.50
C ALA A 129 -20.61 8.18 7.95
N LYS A 130 -20.39 9.49 8.09
CA LYS A 130 -21.40 10.43 8.63
C LYS A 130 -22.21 11.09 7.55
N LEU A 131 -21.55 11.61 6.50
CA LEU A 131 -22.25 12.28 5.39
C LEU A 131 -22.75 11.30 4.33
N LYS A 132 -22.42 10.01 4.45
CA LYS A 132 -22.86 8.94 3.54
C LYS A 132 -22.46 9.18 2.07
N ILE A 133 -21.35 9.90 1.86
CA ILE A 133 -20.81 10.10 0.53
C ILE A 133 -20.19 8.77 0.04
N PRO A 134 -20.46 8.33 -1.18
CA PRO A 134 -19.85 7.14 -1.75
C PRO A 134 -18.31 7.19 -1.63
N PRO A 135 -17.64 6.11 -1.17
CA PRO A 135 -16.20 6.10 -0.90
C PRO A 135 -15.34 6.60 -2.05
N ILE A 136 -15.64 6.17 -3.28
CA ILE A 136 -14.89 6.57 -4.49
C ILE A 136 -14.97 8.09 -4.68
N LEU A 137 -16.16 8.68 -4.54
CA LEU A 137 -16.35 10.12 -4.75
C LEU A 137 -15.68 10.95 -3.64
N ALA A 138 -15.83 10.52 -2.40
CA ALA A 138 -15.20 11.18 -1.25
C ALA A 138 -13.67 11.18 -1.39
N THR A 139 -13.07 10.00 -1.64
CA THR A 139 -11.61 9.85 -1.68
C THR A 139 -10.99 10.41 -2.96
N LEU A 140 -11.71 10.41 -4.08
CA LEU A 140 -11.28 11.11 -5.29
C LEU A 140 -11.23 12.62 -5.05
N GLY A 141 -12.33 13.20 -4.52
CA GLY A 141 -12.38 14.64 -4.24
C GLY A 141 -11.34 15.09 -3.22
N THR A 142 -11.14 14.34 -2.13
CA THR A 142 -10.12 14.66 -1.13
C THR A 142 -8.71 14.42 -1.65
N GLY A 143 -8.50 13.43 -2.52
CA GLY A 143 -7.21 13.19 -3.18
C GLY A 143 -6.78 14.39 -4.02
N GLU A 144 -7.69 14.94 -4.83
CA GLU A 144 -7.46 16.16 -5.60
C GLU A 144 -7.24 17.38 -4.69
N LEU A 145 -8.00 17.49 -3.58
CA LEU A 145 -7.81 18.54 -2.59
C LEU A 145 -6.40 18.49 -1.98
N PHE A 146 -5.94 17.34 -1.53
CA PHE A 146 -4.61 17.16 -0.95
C PHE A 146 -3.49 17.40 -1.96
N SER A 147 -3.66 16.95 -3.20
CA SER A 147 -2.74 17.25 -4.30
C SER A 147 -2.70 18.74 -4.59
N GLY A 148 -3.85 19.42 -4.63
CA GLY A 148 -3.96 20.86 -4.80
C GLY A 148 -3.27 21.65 -3.68
N ILE A 149 -3.44 21.25 -2.40
CA ILE A 149 -2.70 21.82 -1.28
C ILE A 149 -1.19 21.66 -1.50
N GLY A 150 -0.73 20.48 -1.92
CA GLY A 150 0.67 20.25 -2.24
C GLY A 150 1.20 21.17 -3.34
N ILE A 151 0.43 21.39 -4.40
CA ILE A 151 0.78 22.31 -5.50
C ILE A 151 0.87 23.77 -4.99
N VAL A 152 -0.10 24.22 -4.19
CA VAL A 152 -0.09 25.58 -3.62
C VAL A 152 1.12 25.78 -2.73
N LEU A 153 1.47 24.82 -1.87
CA LEU A 153 2.61 24.91 -0.96
C LEU A 153 3.96 24.93 -1.70
N THR A 154 4.05 24.30 -2.88
CA THR A 154 5.29 24.17 -3.65
C THR A 154 5.40 25.16 -4.80
N GLY A 155 4.31 25.87 -5.14
CA GLY A 155 4.23 26.62 -6.40
C GLY A 155 4.39 25.74 -7.64
N GLY A 156 4.05 24.44 -7.55
CA GLY A 156 4.18 23.46 -8.63
C GLY A 156 5.61 22.92 -8.86
N SER A 157 6.61 23.43 -8.12
CA SER A 157 8.00 22.99 -8.24
C SER A 157 8.34 21.88 -7.25
N ALA A 158 9.38 21.09 -7.54
CA ALA A 158 9.90 20.11 -6.61
C ALA A 158 10.71 20.79 -5.49
N ILE A 159 10.55 20.30 -4.26
CA ILE A 159 11.37 20.70 -3.11
C ILE A 159 12.47 19.66 -2.95
N SER A 160 13.73 20.04 -3.18
CA SER A 160 14.91 19.17 -3.05
C SER A 160 15.94 19.71 -2.05
N ASP A 161 15.77 20.93 -1.57
CA ASP A 161 16.67 21.66 -0.69
C ASP A 161 16.34 21.49 0.79
N PHE A 162 16.05 20.26 1.22
CA PHE A 162 15.90 19.90 2.62
C PHE A 162 17.10 19.06 3.10
N PRO A 163 17.35 18.97 4.43
CA PRO A 163 18.52 18.30 4.97
C PRO A 163 18.68 16.85 4.52
N ALA A 164 19.83 16.49 3.99
CA ALA A 164 20.15 15.15 3.51
C ALA A 164 20.15 14.08 4.64
N THR A 165 20.26 14.51 5.89
CA THR A 165 20.24 13.63 7.07
C THR A 165 19.04 12.71 7.11
N TYR A 166 17.84 13.22 6.73
CA TYR A 166 16.64 12.41 6.69
C TYR A 166 16.75 11.26 5.66
N ALA A 167 17.09 11.61 4.42
CA ALA A 167 17.26 10.64 3.35
C ALA A 167 18.39 9.63 3.69
N TYR A 168 19.50 10.10 4.27
CA TYR A 168 20.61 9.25 4.70
C TYR A 168 20.16 8.22 5.74
N LEU A 169 19.41 8.61 6.76
CA LEU A 169 18.95 7.71 7.82
C LEU A 169 17.94 6.68 7.32
N ILE A 170 16.96 7.12 6.52
CA ILE A 170 15.92 6.22 5.99
C ILE A 170 16.49 5.29 4.90
N ASN A 171 17.41 5.77 4.05
CA ASN A 171 18.04 4.95 3.01
C ASN A 171 19.21 4.10 3.52
N ASN A 172 19.51 4.18 4.82
CA ASN A 172 20.55 3.37 5.43
C ASN A 172 20.19 1.88 5.49
N ARG A 173 21.16 1.06 5.84
CA ARG A 173 21.01 -0.40 6.00
C ARG A 173 21.45 -0.82 7.38
N ILE A 174 20.63 -1.61 8.05
CA ILE A 174 20.94 -2.23 9.34
C ILE A 174 21.18 -3.71 9.06
N ALA A 175 22.38 -4.20 9.32
CA ALA A 175 22.79 -5.57 9.02
C ALA A 175 22.51 -6.00 7.55
N GLY A 176 22.69 -5.07 6.60
CA GLY A 176 22.45 -5.31 5.17
C GLY A 176 20.99 -5.18 4.73
N ILE A 177 20.04 -4.99 5.65
CA ILE A 177 18.61 -4.82 5.38
C ILE A 177 18.28 -3.32 5.29
N PRO A 178 17.63 -2.84 4.24
CA PRO A 178 17.20 -1.45 4.12
C PRO A 178 16.23 -1.05 5.24
N VAL A 179 16.39 0.15 5.79
CA VAL A 179 15.51 0.68 6.86
C VAL A 179 14.07 0.81 6.35
N GLN A 180 13.88 1.18 5.09
CA GLN A 180 12.55 1.24 4.46
C GLN A 180 11.80 -0.11 4.58
N PHE A 181 12.52 -1.22 4.34
CA PHE A 181 11.94 -2.56 4.48
C PHE A 181 11.55 -2.86 5.94
N LEU A 182 12.35 -2.43 6.91
CA LEU A 182 12.02 -2.61 8.33
C LEU A 182 10.75 -1.84 8.71
N ILE A 183 10.61 -0.59 8.23
CA ILE A 183 9.40 0.21 8.43
C ILE A 183 8.19 -0.50 7.82
N PHE A 184 8.33 -1.01 6.59
CA PHE A 184 7.27 -1.78 5.92
C PHE A 184 6.91 -3.05 6.71
N ALA A 185 7.90 -3.81 7.17
CA ALA A 185 7.69 -5.05 7.91
C ALA A 185 6.94 -4.79 9.23
N VAL A 186 7.31 -3.72 9.94
CA VAL A 186 6.60 -3.28 11.16
C VAL A 186 5.16 -2.89 10.83
N GLY A 187 4.94 -2.07 9.80
CA GLY A 187 3.60 -1.72 9.33
C GLY A 187 2.78 -2.96 8.96
N ALA A 188 3.35 -3.87 8.16
CA ALA A 188 2.69 -5.12 7.80
C ALA A 188 2.34 -6.00 9.02
N ALA A 189 3.22 -6.08 10.00
CA ALA A 189 2.98 -6.82 11.25
C ALA A 189 1.86 -6.19 12.08
N ILE A 190 1.83 -4.87 12.22
CA ILE A 190 0.76 -4.14 12.89
C ILE A 190 -0.59 -4.41 12.21
N LEU A 191 -0.65 -4.30 10.88
CA LEU A 191 -1.88 -4.54 10.14
C LEU A 191 -2.31 -6.00 10.22
N TRP A 192 -1.38 -6.93 10.13
CA TRP A 192 -1.66 -8.35 10.33
C TRP A 192 -2.26 -8.61 11.71
N PHE A 193 -1.70 -8.02 12.76
CA PHE A 193 -2.23 -8.13 14.12
C PHE A 193 -3.64 -7.55 14.22
N LEU A 194 -3.86 -6.34 13.69
CA LEU A 194 -5.17 -5.68 13.69
C LEU A 194 -6.24 -6.50 12.97
N LEU A 195 -5.93 -7.03 11.79
CA LEU A 195 -6.89 -7.78 10.98
C LEU A 195 -7.10 -9.22 11.47
N SER A 196 -6.04 -9.89 11.96
CA SER A 196 -6.10 -11.33 12.27
C SER A 196 -6.34 -11.64 13.73
N ARG A 197 -5.93 -10.74 14.65
CA ARG A 197 -5.93 -10.99 16.09
C ARG A 197 -6.90 -10.12 16.89
N THR A 198 -7.47 -9.08 16.28
CA THR A 198 -8.42 -8.19 16.99
C THR A 198 -9.85 -8.39 16.51
N THR A 199 -10.80 -7.91 17.30
CA THR A 199 -12.23 -7.88 16.94
C THR A 199 -12.51 -6.94 15.77
N TYR A 200 -11.64 -5.95 15.52
CA TYR A 200 -11.76 -5.01 14.42
C TYR A 200 -11.76 -5.73 13.06
N GLY A 201 -10.80 -6.62 12.81
CA GLY A 201 -10.72 -7.36 11.54
C GLY A 201 -11.99 -8.19 11.25
N LYS A 202 -12.55 -8.86 12.28
CA LYS A 202 -13.80 -9.62 12.13
C LYS A 202 -14.98 -8.70 11.80
N LYS A 203 -15.11 -7.57 12.51
CA LYS A 203 -16.16 -6.56 12.28
C LYS A 203 -16.04 -5.95 10.88
N LEU A 204 -14.81 -5.64 10.45
CA LEU A 204 -14.52 -5.10 9.11
C LEU A 204 -14.94 -6.09 8.01
N THR A 205 -14.61 -7.36 8.15
CA THR A 205 -15.00 -8.42 7.20
C THR A 205 -16.51 -8.59 7.13
N LEU A 206 -17.21 -8.54 8.27
CA LEU A 206 -18.67 -8.62 8.31
C LEU A 206 -19.30 -7.39 7.63
N LEU A 207 -18.81 -6.19 7.95
CA LEU A 207 -19.25 -4.94 7.31
C LEU A 207 -19.11 -5.01 5.79
N GLY A 208 -17.95 -5.42 5.30
CA GLY A 208 -17.69 -5.50 3.86
C GLY A 208 -18.48 -6.60 3.14
N SER A 209 -18.95 -7.62 3.87
CA SER A 209 -19.84 -8.64 3.29
C SER A 209 -21.27 -8.13 3.12
N SER A 210 -21.77 -7.35 4.07
CA SER A 210 -23.09 -6.71 4.02
C SER A 210 -23.20 -5.65 5.11
N GLU A 211 -23.29 -4.38 4.72
CA GLU A 211 -23.48 -3.28 5.66
C GLU A 211 -24.79 -3.43 6.44
N ASN A 212 -25.87 -3.86 5.79
CA ASN A 212 -27.17 -4.05 6.43
C ASN A 212 -27.09 -5.12 7.53
N VAL A 213 -26.50 -6.27 7.24
CA VAL A 213 -26.31 -7.35 8.24
C VAL A 213 -25.45 -6.87 9.40
N ALA A 214 -24.38 -6.10 9.13
CA ALA A 214 -23.54 -5.54 10.19
C ALA A 214 -24.33 -4.59 11.10
N ARG A 215 -25.17 -3.71 10.53
CA ARG A 215 -26.05 -2.80 11.31
C ARG A 215 -27.08 -3.55 12.13
N PHE A 216 -27.77 -4.52 11.54
CA PHE A 216 -28.74 -5.37 12.26
C PHE A 216 -28.11 -6.21 13.37
N SER A 217 -26.80 -6.55 13.23
CA SER A 217 -26.02 -7.23 14.28
C SER A 217 -25.55 -6.28 15.40
N GLY A 218 -26.01 -5.03 15.42
CA GLY A 218 -25.67 -4.04 16.46
C GLY A 218 -24.26 -3.45 16.34
N LEU A 219 -23.58 -3.62 15.20
CA LEU A 219 -22.26 -3.01 15.00
C LEU A 219 -22.37 -1.52 14.70
N ASN A 220 -21.50 -0.73 15.33
CA ASN A 220 -21.33 0.67 14.96
C ASN A 220 -20.52 0.77 13.66
N VAL A 221 -21.22 0.67 12.53
CA VAL A 221 -20.65 0.69 11.18
C VAL A 221 -19.90 1.97 10.93
N ASP A 222 -20.46 3.11 11.36
CA ASP A 222 -19.86 4.43 11.12
C ASP A 222 -18.47 4.51 11.78
N TRP A 223 -18.32 4.01 13.00
CA TRP A 223 -17.04 4.00 13.70
C TRP A 223 -16.03 3.04 13.08
N ILE A 224 -16.49 1.90 12.54
CA ILE A 224 -15.62 0.96 11.82
C ILE A 224 -15.09 1.62 10.55
N LEU A 225 -15.93 2.30 9.77
CA LEU A 225 -15.54 3.04 8.57
C LEU A 225 -14.54 4.15 8.89
N VAL A 226 -14.81 4.99 9.90
CA VAL A 226 -13.90 6.04 10.32
C VAL A 226 -12.51 5.49 10.65
N LYS A 227 -12.44 4.39 11.44
CA LYS A 227 -11.17 3.73 11.75
C LYS A 227 -10.47 3.18 10.49
N THR A 228 -11.24 2.67 9.56
CA THR A 228 -10.72 2.09 8.31
C THR A 228 -9.97 3.14 7.49
N TYR A 229 -10.60 4.29 7.25
CA TYR A 229 -9.96 5.36 6.48
C TYR A 229 -8.86 6.09 7.27
N LEU A 230 -8.97 6.19 8.60
CA LEU A 230 -7.89 6.68 9.44
C LEU A 230 -6.63 5.80 9.31
N ILE A 231 -6.78 4.48 9.34
CA ILE A 231 -5.67 3.55 9.12
C ILE A 231 -5.09 3.75 7.71
N SER A 232 -5.93 3.87 6.67
CA SER A 232 -5.47 4.10 5.30
C SER A 232 -4.63 5.37 5.19
N GLY A 233 -5.07 6.48 5.77
CA GLY A 233 -4.34 7.74 5.78
C GLY A 233 -2.98 7.65 6.49
N ILE A 234 -2.89 6.92 7.60
CA ILE A 234 -1.62 6.66 8.29
C ILE A 234 -0.65 5.90 7.39
N TYR A 235 -1.12 4.85 6.71
CA TYR A 235 -0.30 4.06 5.80
C TYR A 235 0.10 4.84 4.54
N ALA A 236 -0.78 5.71 4.04
CA ALA A 236 -0.47 6.62 2.94
C ALA A 236 0.65 7.60 3.32
N ALA A 237 0.57 8.22 4.49
CA ALA A 237 1.61 9.11 5.00
C ALA A 237 2.94 8.38 5.21
N ALA A 238 2.93 7.18 5.79
CA ALA A 238 4.14 6.37 5.95
C ALA A 238 4.79 6.04 4.61
N GLY A 239 4.00 5.69 3.59
CA GLY A 239 4.48 5.50 2.21
C GLY A 239 5.08 6.78 1.63
N GLY A 240 4.43 7.94 1.83
CA GLY A 240 4.92 9.24 1.40
C GLY A 240 6.26 9.63 2.03
N MET A 241 6.46 9.29 3.30
CA MET A 241 7.73 9.54 3.98
C MET A 241 8.87 8.67 3.44
N ILE A 242 8.59 7.43 3.07
CA ILE A 242 9.59 6.58 2.38
C ILE A 242 9.88 7.13 0.98
N MET A 243 8.86 7.53 0.24
CA MET A 243 8.99 8.14 -1.08
C MET A 243 9.84 9.41 -1.04
N LEU A 244 9.64 10.29 -0.03
CA LEU A 244 10.46 11.48 0.22
C LEU A 244 11.95 11.12 0.37
N ALA A 245 12.27 10.07 1.11
CA ALA A 245 13.64 9.60 1.31
C ALA A 245 14.24 9.00 0.02
N ASN A 246 13.46 8.20 -0.72
CA ASN A 246 13.92 7.53 -1.93
C ASN A 246 14.24 8.52 -3.05
N TYR A 247 13.40 9.53 -3.26
CA TYR A 247 13.58 10.53 -4.32
C TYR A 247 14.45 11.70 -3.88
N ASN A 248 14.70 11.84 -2.58
CA ASN A 248 15.37 13.01 -2.01
C ASN A 248 14.75 14.31 -2.51
N SER A 249 13.47 14.29 -2.76
CA SER A 249 12.67 15.44 -3.17
C SER A 249 11.19 15.19 -2.92
N ALA A 250 10.40 16.28 -2.83
CA ALA A 250 8.96 16.23 -2.69
C ALA A 250 8.27 17.05 -3.78
N ARG A 251 7.24 16.45 -4.40
CA ARG A 251 6.44 17.09 -5.44
C ARG A 251 5.02 16.53 -5.43
N ALA A 252 4.04 17.33 -5.83
CA ALA A 252 2.63 16.96 -5.74
C ALA A 252 2.18 15.85 -6.69
N ASP A 253 2.94 15.60 -7.77
CA ASP A 253 2.63 14.61 -8.80
C ASP A 253 3.46 13.31 -8.72
N TYR A 254 4.30 13.15 -7.70
CA TYR A 254 5.05 11.92 -7.52
C TYR A 254 4.12 10.74 -7.26
N GLY A 255 4.45 9.59 -7.84
CA GLY A 255 3.67 8.38 -7.65
C GLY A 255 2.24 8.44 -8.20
N SER A 256 1.93 9.30 -9.18
CA SER A 256 0.59 9.42 -9.78
C SER A 256 0.00 8.07 -10.23
N ASN A 257 0.85 7.14 -10.68
CA ASN A 257 0.46 5.80 -11.07
C ASN A 257 0.24 4.85 -9.88
N TYR A 258 0.68 5.21 -8.67
CA TYR A 258 0.59 4.31 -7.50
C TYR A 258 -0.83 4.06 -7.05
N THR A 259 -1.76 4.98 -7.27
CA THR A 259 -3.18 4.75 -6.94
C THR A 259 -3.72 3.50 -7.64
N LEU A 260 -3.56 3.42 -8.96
CA LEU A 260 -3.99 2.24 -9.73
C LEU A 260 -3.14 1.01 -9.43
N GLN A 261 -1.85 1.18 -9.23
CA GLN A 261 -0.94 0.09 -8.87
C GLN A 261 -1.27 -0.53 -7.50
N CYS A 262 -1.63 0.28 -6.50
CA CYS A 262 -2.06 -0.21 -5.19
C CYS A 262 -3.35 -1.01 -5.28
N ILE A 263 -4.33 -0.55 -6.06
CA ILE A 263 -5.57 -1.28 -6.30
C ILE A 263 -5.26 -2.63 -6.97
N LEU A 264 -4.45 -2.63 -8.03
CA LEU A 264 -4.02 -3.85 -8.71
C LEU A 264 -3.37 -4.83 -7.74
N ILE A 265 -2.43 -4.38 -6.91
CA ILE A 265 -1.73 -5.21 -5.92
C ILE A 265 -2.72 -5.85 -4.96
N VAL A 266 -3.68 -5.10 -4.47
CA VAL A 266 -4.66 -5.55 -3.49
C VAL A 266 -5.61 -6.58 -4.10
N VAL A 267 -6.12 -6.34 -5.31
CA VAL A 267 -6.98 -7.28 -6.05
C VAL A 267 -6.20 -8.54 -6.41
N LEU A 268 -4.99 -8.39 -6.97
CA LEU A 268 -4.10 -9.50 -7.29
C LEU A 268 -3.78 -10.34 -6.03
N GLY A 269 -3.69 -9.71 -4.86
CA GLY A 269 -3.51 -10.35 -3.56
C GLY A 269 -4.72 -11.13 -3.06
N GLY A 270 -5.85 -11.10 -3.79
CA GLY A 270 -7.07 -11.85 -3.49
C GLY A 270 -7.99 -11.14 -2.51
N VAL A 271 -7.90 -9.81 -2.39
CA VAL A 271 -8.90 -8.99 -1.72
C VAL A 271 -10.04 -8.74 -2.68
N SER A 272 -11.27 -9.00 -2.25
CA SER A 272 -12.45 -8.78 -3.09
C SER A 272 -12.76 -7.29 -3.24
N PRO A 273 -12.92 -6.77 -4.46
CA PRO A 273 -13.39 -5.40 -4.68
C PRO A 273 -14.79 -5.14 -4.09
N ASN A 274 -15.60 -6.19 -4.00
CA ASN A 274 -16.94 -6.15 -3.39
C ASN A 274 -16.91 -6.21 -1.85
N GLY A 275 -15.71 -6.26 -1.25
CA GLY A 275 -15.52 -6.31 0.20
C GLY A 275 -15.67 -7.71 0.83
N GLY A 276 -15.60 -7.75 2.15
CA GLY A 276 -15.84 -8.93 2.98
C GLY A 276 -14.77 -10.04 2.93
N LYS A 277 -13.78 -9.94 2.05
CA LYS A 277 -12.73 -10.96 1.89
C LYS A 277 -11.38 -10.31 1.61
N GLY A 278 -10.35 -10.78 2.30
CA GLY A 278 -8.98 -10.36 2.07
C GLY A 278 -8.02 -10.99 3.08
N LYS A 279 -6.82 -11.33 2.61
CA LYS A 279 -5.75 -11.88 3.45
C LYS A 279 -4.47 -11.09 3.20
N ILE A 280 -3.88 -10.57 4.25
CA ILE A 280 -2.66 -9.77 4.16
C ILE A 280 -1.51 -10.54 3.48
N GLY A 281 -1.38 -11.85 3.71
CA GLY A 281 -0.33 -12.66 3.09
C GLY A 281 -0.39 -12.67 1.56
N GLY A 282 -1.59 -12.64 0.97
CA GLY A 282 -1.75 -12.51 -0.48
C GLY A 282 -1.27 -11.16 -0.99
N VAL A 283 -1.64 -10.08 -0.28
CA VAL A 283 -1.23 -8.71 -0.63
C VAL A 283 0.27 -8.52 -0.50
N LEU A 284 0.90 -9.02 0.58
CA LEU A 284 2.36 -8.98 0.74
C LEU A 284 3.09 -9.69 -0.41
N LEU A 285 2.59 -10.86 -0.82
CA LEU A 285 3.16 -11.59 -1.94
C LEU A 285 2.98 -10.83 -3.27
N SER A 286 1.82 -10.18 -3.46
CA SER A 286 1.55 -9.36 -4.65
C SER A 286 2.43 -8.12 -4.72
N ILE A 287 2.68 -7.42 -3.60
CA ILE A 287 3.60 -6.29 -3.53
C ILE A 287 4.98 -6.70 -4.04
N PHE A 288 5.49 -7.83 -3.51
CA PHE A 288 6.79 -8.33 -3.93
C PHE A 288 6.81 -8.78 -5.40
N LEU A 289 5.77 -9.46 -5.86
CA LEU A 289 5.65 -9.89 -7.26
C LEU A 289 5.63 -8.70 -8.23
N VAL A 290 4.80 -7.69 -7.95
CA VAL A 290 4.69 -6.48 -8.79
C VAL A 290 6.05 -5.78 -8.86
N ARG A 291 6.77 -5.66 -7.73
CA ARG A 291 8.11 -5.09 -7.73
C ARG A 291 9.12 -5.92 -8.51
N ALA A 292 9.06 -7.24 -8.38
CA ALA A 292 9.94 -8.14 -9.14
C ALA A 292 9.68 -8.05 -10.66
N LEU A 293 8.41 -7.91 -11.06
CA LEU A 293 8.02 -7.68 -12.46
C LEU A 293 8.58 -6.35 -12.98
N GLU A 294 8.36 -5.26 -12.24
CA GLU A 294 8.84 -3.92 -12.61
C GLU A 294 10.36 -3.87 -12.74
N THR A 295 11.06 -4.39 -11.73
CA THR A 295 12.53 -4.44 -11.73
C THR A 295 13.06 -5.30 -12.88
N GLY A 296 12.39 -6.41 -13.18
CA GLY A 296 12.74 -7.26 -14.31
C GLY A 296 12.52 -6.57 -15.66
N LEU A 297 11.37 -5.92 -15.86
CA LEU A 297 11.07 -5.18 -17.09
C LEU A 297 12.09 -4.06 -17.34
N ASN A 298 12.47 -3.33 -16.30
CA ASN A 298 13.49 -2.27 -16.37
C ASN A 298 14.91 -2.78 -16.74
N ARG A 299 15.14 -4.12 -16.75
CA ARG A 299 16.41 -4.70 -17.24
C ARG A 299 16.46 -4.86 -18.76
N PHE A 300 15.38 -4.56 -19.46
CA PHE A 300 15.35 -4.60 -20.92
C PHE A 300 15.43 -3.18 -21.48
N PRO A 301 16.56 -2.80 -22.12
CA PRO A 301 16.76 -1.42 -22.61
C PRO A 301 15.72 -0.97 -23.65
N GLN A 302 15.07 -1.94 -24.30
CA GLN A 302 14.05 -1.69 -25.31
C GLN A 302 12.69 -1.29 -24.69
N ILE A 303 12.49 -1.58 -23.38
CA ILE A 303 11.25 -1.27 -22.69
C ILE A 303 11.45 0.05 -21.94
N SER A 304 10.91 1.13 -22.50
CA SER A 304 10.87 2.40 -21.81
C SER A 304 9.96 2.31 -20.57
N SER A 305 10.29 3.06 -19.52
CA SER A 305 9.45 3.17 -18.31
C SER A 305 8.01 3.63 -18.60
N TYR A 306 7.76 4.29 -19.73
CA TYR A 306 6.41 4.66 -20.16
C TYR A 306 5.50 3.44 -20.42
N TYR A 307 6.07 2.32 -20.91
CA TYR A 307 5.31 1.10 -21.13
C TYR A 307 4.87 0.42 -19.84
N ILE A 308 5.54 0.72 -18.72
CA ILE A 308 5.22 0.12 -17.42
C ILE A 308 3.80 0.51 -16.99
N SER A 309 3.42 1.79 -17.14
CA SER A 309 2.06 2.25 -16.82
C SER A 309 0.99 1.58 -17.68
N LEU A 310 1.27 1.40 -18.99
CA LEU A 310 0.37 0.69 -19.90
C LEU A 310 0.21 -0.78 -19.48
N VAL A 311 1.32 -1.44 -19.12
CA VAL A 311 1.30 -2.83 -18.64
C VAL A 311 0.46 -2.96 -17.37
N TRP A 312 0.61 -2.05 -16.40
CA TRP A 312 -0.19 -2.08 -15.16
C TRP A 312 -1.67 -1.89 -15.41
N GLY A 313 -2.05 -0.97 -16.29
CA GLY A 313 -3.45 -0.77 -16.69
C GLY A 313 -4.04 -2.01 -17.37
N ALA A 314 -3.31 -2.61 -18.31
CA ALA A 314 -3.73 -3.82 -19.01
C ALA A 314 -3.86 -5.03 -18.06
N VAL A 315 -2.90 -5.22 -17.15
CA VAL A 315 -2.93 -6.30 -16.14
C VAL A 315 -4.10 -6.11 -15.19
N LEU A 316 -4.38 -4.87 -14.73
CA LEU A 316 -5.52 -4.58 -13.87
C LEU A 316 -6.84 -4.97 -14.54
N LEU A 317 -7.05 -4.53 -15.78
CA LEU A 317 -8.26 -4.88 -16.55
C LEU A 317 -8.40 -6.39 -16.73
N LEU A 318 -7.32 -7.08 -17.08
CA LEU A 318 -7.32 -8.53 -17.25
C LEU A 318 -7.67 -9.27 -15.95
N VAL A 319 -7.08 -8.86 -14.82
CA VAL A 319 -7.36 -9.46 -13.52
C VAL A 319 -8.82 -9.23 -13.12
N MET A 320 -9.34 -8.02 -13.29
CA MET A 320 -10.75 -7.70 -12.99
C MET A 320 -11.73 -8.50 -13.84
N VAL A 321 -11.45 -8.65 -15.15
CA VAL A 321 -12.28 -9.47 -16.05
C VAL A 321 -12.25 -10.94 -15.63
N LEU A 322 -11.07 -11.48 -15.32
CA LEU A 322 -10.95 -12.87 -14.86
C LEU A 322 -11.69 -13.12 -13.54
N ASP A 323 -11.61 -12.19 -12.59
CA ASP A 323 -12.32 -12.31 -11.31
C ASP A 323 -13.83 -12.24 -11.52
N TYR A 324 -14.33 -11.31 -12.35
CA TYR A 324 -15.74 -11.21 -12.71
C TYR A 324 -16.28 -12.52 -13.34
N LEU A 325 -15.55 -13.09 -14.32
CA LEU A 325 -15.92 -14.33 -14.96
C LEU A 325 -15.95 -15.53 -14.00
N ASN A 326 -15.00 -15.56 -13.04
CA ASN A 326 -14.94 -16.63 -12.04
C ASN A 326 -16.08 -16.52 -11.01
N GLU A 327 -16.46 -15.31 -10.63
CA GLU A 327 -17.59 -15.08 -9.70
C GLU A 327 -18.93 -15.47 -10.36
N HIS A 328 -19.13 -15.11 -11.64
CA HIS A 328 -20.33 -15.49 -12.40
C HIS A 328 -20.47 -17.02 -12.58
N LYS A 329 -19.37 -17.74 -12.77
CA LYS A 329 -19.39 -19.21 -12.82
C LYS A 329 -19.76 -19.85 -11.48
N ARG A 330 -19.41 -19.21 -10.36
CA ARG A 330 -19.77 -19.71 -9.01
C ARG A 330 -21.22 -19.49 -8.63
N ILE A 331 -21.87 -18.46 -9.21
CA ILE A 331 -23.29 -18.17 -8.96
C ILE A 331 -24.17 -19.11 -9.78
N LYS A 332 -23.68 -19.62 -10.93
CA LYS A 332 -24.42 -20.51 -11.83
C LYS A 332 -24.23 -22.02 -11.54
N ALA A 333 -23.29 -22.36 -10.66
CA ALA A 333 -23.02 -23.73 -10.19
C ALA A 333 -23.55 -23.95 -8.76
#